data_13d8145f419fa0d427de30c90e30cd70
#
_entry.id   13d8145f419fa0d427de30c90e30cd70
#
_cell.length_a   1.000
_cell.length_b   1.000
_cell.length_c   1.000
_cell.angle_alpha   90.00
_cell.angle_beta   90.00
_cell.angle_gamma   90.00
#
_symmetry.space_group_name_H-M   'P 1'
#
loop_
_entity.id
_entity.type
_entity.pdbx_description
1 polymer ?
#
loop_
_entity_poly.entity_id
_entity_poly.type
_entity_poly.pdbx_seq_one_letter_code
_entity_poly.pdbx_strand_id
1 'polypeptide(L)'
;VKWLVALSIAGCGFSPMSASSDGGSASPPLDAAPRFHKQITLAVNSPTELRDFPVSIVTRDADLAAKAQADASDIAFTTTDGTPLAYELVAFDKSTGTLEAWVRIPRVTASVELELVYGGASIASAGTVWAPAIYAAAWHFAEASGPWMDSAGGHQVTPASPETTAVAAPGIAGSARSFDGFDDAAPGDPADSGLEFGTSSFSVQAWVNVAQSADPFDMVIDKGGDTGVPGYCFTLGTGSWYAEVGDDNYVATPFGTELALLGHWTQLTAVIDRTTNNLLAYTNGAFSTGVPFGTIGSVDGAPPLAIGSTQSEYRFKGIVDEVRVVKVALSADWIAAEWRNATMRSQFVTFGAAQTE
;
A
#
# COMPACT_ATOMS: atom_id res chain seq x y z
N VAL A 1 36.30 -28.21 -34.12
CA VAL A 1 35.75 -29.55 -34.21
C VAL A 1 34.43 -29.53 -33.50
N LYS A 2 33.34 -29.59 -34.28
CA LYS A 2 31.95 -29.66 -33.81
C LYS A 2 31.62 -31.12 -33.50
N TRP A 3 31.01 -31.37 -32.33
CA TRP A 3 30.30 -32.60 -32.07
C TRP A 3 28.80 -32.31 -31.95
N LEU A 4 28.05 -32.81 -32.93
CA LEU A 4 26.58 -32.98 -32.84
C LEU A 4 26.32 -34.27 -32.07
N VAL A 5 25.47 -34.18 -31.03
CA VAL A 5 24.83 -35.35 -30.40
C VAL A 5 23.38 -35.36 -30.86
N ALA A 6 23.03 -36.37 -31.63
CA ALA A 6 21.68 -36.65 -32.06
C ALA A 6 20.99 -37.45 -30.96
N LEU A 7 19.84 -36.93 -30.43
CA LEU A 7 18.97 -37.63 -29.51
C LEU A 7 17.84 -38.30 -30.27
N SER A 8 17.85 -39.63 -30.36
CA SER A 8 16.80 -40.44 -30.97
C SER A 8 15.62 -40.58 -29.99
N ILE A 9 14.45 -40.12 -30.44
CA ILE A 9 13.17 -40.33 -29.73
C ILE A 9 12.58 -41.67 -30.17
N ALA A 10 12.52 -42.62 -29.22
CA ALA A 10 11.77 -43.88 -29.43
C ALA A 10 10.30 -43.61 -29.20
N GLY A 11 9.50 -43.77 -30.23
CA GLY A 11 8.04 -43.69 -30.18
C GLY A 11 7.46 -44.96 -29.53
N CYS A 12 6.74 -44.79 -28.41
CA CYS A 12 5.84 -45.81 -27.89
C CYS A 12 4.45 -45.63 -28.53
N GLY A 13 4.07 -46.61 -29.36
CA GLY A 13 2.74 -46.67 -29.93
C GLY A 13 1.70 -46.98 -28.85
N PHE A 14 0.66 -46.18 -28.79
CA PHE A 14 -0.55 -46.46 -28.03
C PHE A 14 -1.55 -47.20 -28.94
N SER A 15 -1.92 -48.43 -28.55
CA SER A 15 -3.06 -49.13 -29.14
C SER A 15 -4.35 -48.68 -28.43
N PRO A 16 -5.46 -48.40 -29.11
CA PRO A 16 -6.71 -48.07 -28.43
C PRO A 16 -7.32 -49.33 -27.77
N MET A 17 -7.48 -49.24 -26.45
CA MET A 17 -8.30 -50.21 -25.72
C MET A 17 -9.79 -49.95 -25.96
N SER A 18 -10.50 -50.98 -26.37
CA SER A 18 -11.96 -50.97 -26.48
C SER A 18 -12.61 -50.75 -25.13
N ALA A 19 -13.53 -49.78 -25.04
CA ALA A 19 -14.32 -49.53 -23.87
C ALA A 19 -15.29 -50.71 -23.62
N SER A 20 -15.11 -51.43 -22.53
CA SER A 20 -16.16 -52.27 -21.96
C SER A 20 -17.06 -51.40 -21.10
N SER A 21 -18.36 -51.42 -21.37
CA SER A 21 -19.42 -50.78 -20.61
C SER A 21 -19.68 -51.60 -19.34
N ASP A 22 -18.92 -51.41 -18.31
CA ASP A 22 -19.29 -51.82 -16.97
C ASP A 22 -19.84 -50.60 -16.22
N GLY A 23 -21.08 -50.71 -15.78
CA GLY A 23 -21.77 -49.74 -14.94
C GLY A 23 -21.15 -49.65 -13.54
N GLY A 24 -19.97 -49.08 -13.47
CA GLY A 24 -19.34 -48.69 -12.22
C GLY A 24 -19.96 -47.38 -11.75
N SER A 25 -20.64 -47.42 -10.63
CA SER A 25 -20.99 -46.26 -9.82
C SER A 25 -19.74 -45.37 -9.71
N ALA A 26 -19.78 -44.19 -10.31
CA ALA A 26 -18.74 -43.20 -10.13
C ALA A 26 -18.65 -42.93 -8.61
N SER A 27 -17.53 -43.27 -7.99
CA SER A 27 -17.25 -42.79 -6.65
C SER A 27 -17.40 -41.27 -6.65
N PRO A 28 -18.09 -40.69 -5.67
CA PRO A 28 -18.12 -39.22 -5.56
C PRO A 28 -16.69 -38.70 -5.57
N PRO A 29 -16.41 -37.56 -6.18
CA PRO A 29 -15.09 -36.96 -6.15
C PRO A 29 -14.66 -36.88 -4.68
N LEU A 30 -13.43 -37.31 -4.41
CA LEU A 30 -12.78 -37.15 -3.09
C LEU A 30 -13.11 -35.74 -2.60
N ASP A 31 -13.75 -35.67 -1.42
CA ASP A 31 -14.26 -34.46 -0.82
C ASP A 31 -13.28 -33.30 -1.02
N ALA A 32 -13.69 -32.30 -1.80
CA ALA A 32 -13.00 -31.02 -1.79
C ALA A 32 -12.98 -30.55 -0.33
N ALA A 33 -11.81 -30.14 0.15
CA ALA A 33 -11.71 -29.63 1.51
C ALA A 33 -12.81 -28.59 1.75
N PRO A 34 -13.50 -28.62 2.91
CA PRO A 34 -14.61 -27.74 3.16
C PRO A 34 -14.17 -26.29 3.08
N ARG A 35 -14.93 -25.50 2.33
CA ARG A 35 -14.73 -24.06 2.26
C ARG A 35 -15.45 -23.39 3.42
N PHE A 36 -14.80 -22.41 4.02
CA PHE A 36 -15.34 -21.58 5.09
C PHE A 36 -15.42 -20.14 4.64
N HIS A 37 -16.40 -19.41 5.16
CA HIS A 37 -16.51 -18.00 4.93
C HIS A 37 -16.92 -17.25 6.21
N LYS A 38 -16.50 -15.98 6.29
CA LYS A 38 -16.91 -15.03 7.31
C LYS A 38 -17.37 -13.76 6.64
N GLN A 39 -18.57 -13.32 6.97
CA GLN A 39 -19.02 -12.00 6.56
C GLN A 39 -18.14 -10.92 7.19
N ILE A 40 -17.73 -9.96 6.40
CA ILE A 40 -17.07 -8.74 6.85
C ILE A 40 -18.00 -7.58 6.54
N THR A 41 -18.28 -6.75 7.56
CA THR A 41 -18.99 -5.48 7.37
C THR A 41 -18.01 -4.33 7.51
N LEU A 42 -17.93 -3.49 6.47
CA LEU A 42 -17.14 -2.27 6.45
C LEU A 42 -18.05 -1.07 6.70
N ALA A 43 -17.82 -0.35 7.81
CA ALA A 43 -18.54 0.87 8.16
C ALA A 43 -17.76 2.11 7.70
N VAL A 44 -17.77 2.38 6.40
CA VAL A 44 -16.99 3.47 5.79
C VAL A 44 -17.54 4.83 6.16
N ASN A 45 -18.88 4.99 6.20
CA ASN A 45 -19.57 6.21 6.61
C ASN A 45 -19.01 7.47 5.93
N SER A 46 -18.81 7.42 4.62
CA SER A 46 -18.36 8.57 3.83
C SER A 46 -19.55 9.43 3.40
N PRO A 47 -19.46 10.76 3.49
CA PRO A 47 -20.49 11.66 2.96
C PRO A 47 -20.67 11.55 1.45
N THR A 48 -19.59 11.23 0.71
CA THR A 48 -19.63 11.04 -0.73
C THR A 48 -19.28 9.60 -1.12
N GLU A 49 -19.71 9.16 -2.31
CA GLU A 49 -19.34 7.83 -2.82
C GLU A 49 -17.83 7.76 -3.07
N LEU A 50 -17.17 6.78 -2.45
CA LEU A 50 -15.78 6.41 -2.73
C LEU A 50 -15.78 5.26 -3.74
N ARG A 51 -14.90 5.34 -4.74
CA ARG A 51 -14.77 4.35 -5.83
C ARG A 51 -13.36 3.78 -5.84
N ASP A 52 -13.27 2.46 -6.06
CA ASP A 52 -11.98 1.75 -6.04
C ASP A 52 -11.18 2.01 -4.75
N PHE A 53 -11.89 2.08 -3.62
CA PHE A 53 -11.34 2.45 -2.33
C PHE A 53 -10.60 1.26 -1.70
N PRO A 54 -9.29 1.35 -1.39
CA PRO A 54 -8.55 0.28 -0.73
C PRO A 54 -8.85 0.29 0.76
N VAL A 55 -9.20 -0.88 1.29
CA VAL A 55 -9.46 -1.10 2.72
C VAL A 55 -8.41 -2.03 3.27
N SER A 56 -7.71 -1.60 4.32
CA SER A 56 -6.85 -2.47 5.12
C SER A 56 -7.70 -3.35 6.03
N ILE A 57 -7.48 -4.65 5.95
CA ILE A 57 -8.09 -5.66 6.80
C ILE A 57 -6.98 -6.33 7.59
N VAL A 58 -6.93 -6.04 8.90
CA VAL A 58 -5.99 -6.64 9.83
C VAL A 58 -6.78 -7.36 10.90
N THR A 59 -6.55 -8.67 11.05
CA THR A 59 -7.24 -9.49 12.04
C THR A 59 -6.32 -10.56 12.62
N ARG A 60 -6.67 -11.05 13.82
CA ARG A 60 -6.14 -12.26 14.40
C ARG A 60 -7.30 -13.20 14.67
N ASP A 61 -7.38 -14.30 13.93
CA ASP A 61 -8.56 -15.14 13.89
C ASP A 61 -8.18 -16.64 14.08
N ALA A 62 -8.77 -17.26 15.10
CA ALA A 62 -8.52 -18.65 15.45
C ALA A 62 -9.00 -19.64 14.37
N ASP A 63 -10.03 -19.29 13.60
CA ASP A 63 -10.49 -20.13 12.49
C ASP A 63 -9.49 -20.10 11.34
N LEU A 64 -8.92 -18.94 11.00
CA LEU A 64 -7.84 -18.84 10.03
C LEU A 64 -6.63 -19.67 10.49
N ALA A 65 -6.23 -19.56 11.78
CA ALA A 65 -5.19 -20.37 12.36
C ALA A 65 -5.46 -21.88 12.23
N ALA A 66 -6.70 -22.30 12.40
CA ALA A 66 -7.07 -23.71 12.34
C ALA A 66 -7.23 -24.23 10.90
N LYS A 67 -7.84 -23.47 10.00
CA LYS A 67 -8.45 -23.96 8.76
C LYS A 67 -7.81 -23.47 7.47
N ALA A 68 -7.23 -22.25 7.44
CA ALA A 68 -6.55 -21.74 6.24
C ALA A 68 -5.26 -22.52 5.93
N GLN A 69 -4.79 -22.52 4.70
CA GLN A 69 -3.49 -23.10 4.33
C GLN A 69 -2.34 -22.25 4.87
N ALA A 70 -1.17 -22.88 5.06
CA ALA A 70 -0.02 -22.21 5.67
C ALA A 70 0.56 -21.10 4.80
N ASP A 71 0.41 -21.22 3.49
CA ASP A 71 0.85 -20.23 2.49
C ASP A 71 -0.22 -19.21 2.14
N ALA A 72 -1.38 -19.24 2.83
CA ALA A 72 -2.54 -18.40 2.58
C ALA A 72 -3.13 -18.49 1.15
N SER A 73 -2.76 -19.51 0.36
CA SER A 73 -3.19 -19.66 -1.03
C SER A 73 -4.71 -19.87 -1.19
N ASP A 74 -5.40 -20.23 -0.13
CA ASP A 74 -6.86 -20.44 -0.06
C ASP A 74 -7.61 -19.25 0.56
N ILE A 75 -6.91 -18.18 0.98
CA ILE A 75 -7.54 -16.97 1.50
C ILE A 75 -7.92 -16.04 0.35
N ALA A 76 -9.18 -15.63 0.30
CA ALA A 76 -9.70 -14.73 -0.71
C ALA A 76 -10.79 -13.82 -0.14
N PHE A 77 -11.11 -12.76 -0.89
CA PHE A 77 -12.22 -11.85 -0.60
C PHE A 77 -13.19 -11.82 -1.77
N THR A 78 -14.47 -11.92 -1.47
CA THR A 78 -15.54 -11.86 -2.45
C THR A 78 -16.64 -10.91 -2.00
N THR A 79 -17.49 -10.49 -2.92
CA THR A 79 -18.79 -9.91 -2.57
C THR A 79 -19.69 -11.00 -1.97
N THR A 80 -20.80 -10.61 -1.37
CA THR A 80 -21.77 -11.56 -0.78
C THR A 80 -22.46 -12.48 -1.79
N ASP A 81 -22.38 -12.18 -3.09
CA ASP A 81 -22.83 -13.05 -4.18
C ASP A 81 -21.73 -13.98 -4.75
N GLY A 82 -20.54 -13.97 -4.10
CA GLY A 82 -19.41 -14.81 -4.48
C GLY A 82 -18.51 -14.24 -5.59
N THR A 83 -18.76 -13.02 -6.07
CA THR A 83 -17.89 -12.38 -7.07
C THR A 83 -16.55 -12.02 -6.44
N PRO A 84 -15.39 -12.48 -7.00
CA PRO A 84 -14.07 -12.14 -6.46
C PRO A 84 -13.81 -10.63 -6.44
N LEU A 85 -13.24 -10.13 -5.35
CA LEU A 85 -12.73 -8.77 -5.24
C LEU A 85 -11.23 -8.73 -5.57
N ALA A 86 -10.72 -7.57 -5.93
CA ALA A 86 -9.28 -7.34 -6.00
C ALA A 86 -8.73 -7.25 -4.58
N TYR A 87 -7.73 -8.07 -4.26
CA TYR A 87 -7.09 -8.09 -2.95
C TYR A 87 -5.58 -8.37 -3.07
N GLU A 88 -4.86 -7.96 -2.05
CA GLU A 88 -3.44 -8.21 -1.82
C GLU A 88 -3.26 -8.75 -0.41
N LEU A 89 -2.59 -9.89 -0.27
CA LEU A 89 -2.19 -10.44 1.02
C LEU A 89 -0.78 -9.93 1.34
N VAL A 90 -0.67 -9.05 2.34
CA VAL A 90 0.61 -8.49 2.77
C VAL A 90 1.33 -9.44 3.69
N ALA A 91 0.62 -10.02 4.68
CA ALA A 91 1.18 -10.98 5.62
C ALA A 91 0.12 -11.97 6.12
N PHE A 92 0.56 -13.21 6.37
CA PHE A 92 -0.23 -14.22 7.07
C PHE A 92 0.64 -15.07 7.97
N ASP A 93 0.27 -15.14 9.25
CA ASP A 93 0.88 -16.06 10.23
C ASP A 93 -0.13 -17.15 10.59
N LYS A 94 0.05 -18.32 9.99
CA LYS A 94 -0.77 -19.51 10.22
C LYS A 94 -0.81 -19.92 11.70
N SER A 95 0.26 -19.70 12.48
CA SER A 95 0.34 -20.15 13.88
C SER A 95 -0.61 -19.35 14.79
N THR A 96 -0.87 -18.12 14.45
CA THR A 96 -1.72 -17.20 15.22
C THR A 96 -3.03 -16.85 14.52
N GLY A 97 -3.13 -17.11 13.20
CA GLY A 97 -4.22 -16.66 12.34
C GLY A 97 -4.20 -15.14 12.11
N THR A 98 -3.03 -14.52 12.27
CA THR A 98 -2.88 -13.09 11.96
C THR A 98 -2.82 -12.91 10.45
N LEU A 99 -3.75 -12.11 9.94
CA LEU A 99 -3.87 -11.77 8.52
C LEU A 99 -3.78 -10.25 8.37
N GLU A 100 -2.98 -9.83 7.41
CA GLU A 100 -2.94 -8.46 6.91
C GLU A 100 -3.18 -8.50 5.41
N ALA A 101 -4.20 -7.76 4.98
CA ALA A 101 -4.61 -7.72 3.58
C ALA A 101 -5.15 -6.34 3.21
N TRP A 102 -5.05 -6.00 1.93
CA TRP A 102 -5.76 -4.89 1.31
C TRP A 102 -6.84 -5.44 0.39
N VAL A 103 -8.01 -4.80 0.39
CA VAL A 103 -9.14 -5.17 -0.49
C VAL A 103 -9.67 -3.92 -1.16
N ARG A 104 -9.77 -3.93 -2.49
CA ARG A 104 -10.36 -2.83 -3.25
C ARG A 104 -11.88 -2.95 -3.28
N ILE A 105 -12.54 -1.94 -2.74
CA ILE A 105 -13.99 -1.83 -2.75
C ILE A 105 -14.42 -0.97 -3.96
N PRO A 106 -15.14 -1.55 -4.94
CA PRO A 106 -15.48 -0.83 -6.17
C PRO A 106 -16.30 0.44 -5.94
N ARG A 107 -17.24 0.39 -4.97
CA ARG A 107 -18.07 1.53 -4.58
C ARG A 107 -18.53 1.40 -3.14
N VAL A 108 -18.46 2.48 -2.38
CA VAL A 108 -18.98 2.54 -1.01
C VAL A 108 -19.33 3.96 -0.59
N THR A 109 -20.39 4.06 0.22
CA THR A 109 -20.77 5.31 0.92
C THR A 109 -20.88 5.03 2.44
N ALA A 110 -21.96 4.42 2.91
CA ALA A 110 -22.20 4.17 4.33
C ALA A 110 -21.50 2.89 4.80
N SER A 111 -21.94 1.74 4.31
CA SER A 111 -21.38 0.42 4.63
C SER A 111 -21.43 -0.48 3.41
N VAL A 112 -20.59 -1.51 3.44
CA VAL A 112 -20.61 -2.60 2.45
C VAL A 112 -20.29 -3.90 3.16
N GLU A 113 -20.89 -4.99 2.69
CA GLU A 113 -20.64 -6.35 3.14
C GLU A 113 -19.83 -7.11 2.10
N LEU A 114 -18.87 -7.89 2.55
CA LEU A 114 -18.07 -8.80 1.75
C LEU A 114 -17.80 -10.09 2.54
N GLU A 115 -17.25 -11.09 1.89
CA GLU A 115 -16.90 -12.37 2.49
C GLU A 115 -15.38 -12.57 2.50
N LEU A 116 -14.85 -13.00 3.63
CA LEU A 116 -13.53 -13.61 3.76
C LEU A 116 -13.69 -15.12 3.56
N VAL A 117 -13.08 -15.67 2.53
CA VAL A 117 -13.18 -17.08 2.15
C VAL A 117 -11.86 -17.79 2.39
N TYR A 118 -11.89 -19.01 2.93
CA TYR A 118 -10.67 -19.79 3.23
C TYR A 118 -10.98 -21.29 3.38
N GLY A 119 -9.95 -22.15 3.43
CA GLY A 119 -10.04 -23.60 3.69
C GLY A 119 -10.30 -24.45 2.44
N GLY A 120 -10.79 -23.87 1.36
CA GLY A 120 -11.12 -24.59 0.12
C GLY A 120 -10.05 -24.47 -0.96
N ALA A 121 -10.48 -24.55 -2.23
CA ALA A 121 -9.66 -24.22 -3.37
C ALA A 121 -9.41 -22.71 -3.43
N SER A 122 -8.24 -22.30 -3.92
CA SER A 122 -7.89 -20.88 -4.06
C SER A 122 -8.83 -20.17 -5.04
N ILE A 123 -9.14 -18.92 -4.71
CA ILE A 123 -9.87 -17.98 -5.56
C ILE A 123 -8.89 -16.87 -5.93
N ALA A 124 -8.66 -16.69 -7.22
CA ALA A 124 -7.76 -15.65 -7.68
C ALA A 124 -8.32 -14.25 -7.40
N SER A 125 -7.45 -13.32 -7.03
CA SER A 125 -7.79 -11.90 -6.94
C SER A 125 -8.32 -11.39 -8.29
N ALA A 126 -9.33 -10.52 -8.26
CA ALA A 126 -9.91 -9.89 -9.45
C ALA A 126 -9.02 -8.79 -10.06
N GLY A 127 -7.76 -8.74 -9.70
CA GLY A 127 -6.76 -7.78 -10.18
C GLY A 127 -6.02 -7.09 -9.04
N THR A 128 -5.40 -5.95 -9.33
CA THR A 128 -4.69 -5.20 -8.30
C THR A 128 -5.63 -4.39 -7.41
N VAL A 129 -5.30 -4.29 -6.12
CA VAL A 129 -5.93 -3.37 -5.16
C VAL A 129 -5.69 -1.93 -5.57
N TRP A 130 -4.47 -1.62 -5.96
CA TRP A 130 -4.00 -0.27 -6.29
C TRP A 130 -4.41 0.07 -7.72
N ALA A 131 -5.63 0.60 -7.88
CA ALA A 131 -6.19 0.92 -9.19
C ALA A 131 -5.22 1.83 -9.97
N PRO A 132 -4.71 1.40 -11.16
CA PRO A 132 -3.66 2.14 -11.88
C PRO A 132 -4.07 3.55 -12.34
N ALA A 133 -5.37 3.84 -12.40
CA ALA A 133 -5.89 5.17 -12.68
C ALA A 133 -5.80 6.12 -11.46
N ILE A 134 -5.62 5.56 -10.25
CA ILE A 134 -5.59 6.31 -8.99
C ILE A 134 -4.18 6.31 -8.40
N TYR A 135 -3.53 5.14 -8.30
CA TYR A 135 -2.24 5.00 -7.63
C TYR A 135 -1.08 5.00 -8.62
N ALA A 136 -0.03 5.76 -8.29
CA ALA A 136 1.28 5.68 -8.92
C ALA A 136 2.16 4.68 -8.16
N ALA A 137 2.20 4.79 -6.83
CA ALA A 137 2.99 3.93 -5.96
C ALA A 137 2.32 3.71 -4.60
N ALA A 138 2.63 2.55 -3.97
CA ALA A 138 2.23 2.19 -2.61
C ALA A 138 3.27 1.25 -1.96
N TRP A 139 3.88 1.68 -0.85
CA TRP A 139 4.88 0.89 -0.09
C TRP A 139 4.33 0.56 1.29
N HIS A 140 4.34 -0.74 1.64
CA HIS A 140 3.88 -1.31 2.92
C HIS A 140 5.02 -1.70 3.85
N PHE A 141 6.28 -1.70 3.35
CA PHE A 141 7.49 -2.03 4.11
C PHE A 141 7.48 -3.42 4.76
N ALA A 142 6.77 -4.39 4.16
CA ALA A 142 6.62 -5.74 4.69
C ALA A 142 7.86 -6.64 4.45
N GLU A 143 8.81 -6.22 3.62
CA GLU A 143 9.97 -7.01 3.26
C GLU A 143 10.91 -7.21 4.45
N ALA A 144 11.41 -8.44 4.64
CA ALA A 144 12.39 -8.74 5.66
C ALA A 144 13.79 -8.15 5.36
N SER A 145 14.09 -7.94 4.07
CA SER A 145 15.36 -7.38 3.59
C SER A 145 15.26 -7.05 2.10
N GLY A 146 16.23 -6.31 1.57
CA GLY A 146 16.30 -5.93 0.16
C GLY A 146 15.54 -4.65 -0.18
N PRO A 147 15.25 -4.42 -1.45
CA PRO A 147 14.45 -3.29 -1.89
C PRO A 147 13.05 -3.33 -1.28
N TRP A 148 12.50 -2.15 -0.99
CA TRP A 148 11.10 -2.01 -0.60
C TRP A 148 10.27 -1.93 -1.88
N MET A 149 9.35 -2.87 -2.01
CA MET A 149 8.57 -3.07 -3.23
C MET A 149 7.35 -2.16 -3.24
N ASP A 150 7.11 -1.56 -4.38
CA ASP A 150 5.87 -0.85 -4.66
C ASP A 150 4.81 -1.84 -5.16
N SER A 151 3.69 -1.91 -4.46
CA SER A 151 2.54 -2.76 -4.80
C SER A 151 1.69 -2.22 -5.95
N ALA A 152 1.86 -0.95 -6.35
CA ALA A 152 1.02 -0.29 -7.35
C ALA A 152 1.68 -0.17 -8.73
N GLY A 153 2.85 0.43 -8.83
CA GLY A 153 3.46 0.86 -10.09
C GLY A 153 4.79 0.19 -10.43
N GLY A 154 5.40 -0.53 -9.49
CA GLY A 154 6.71 -1.17 -9.67
C GLY A 154 7.91 -0.25 -9.39
N HIS A 155 7.69 0.86 -8.71
CA HIS A 155 8.72 1.80 -8.27
C HIS A 155 9.43 1.28 -7.02
N GLN A 156 10.65 0.77 -7.17
CA GLN A 156 11.41 0.25 -6.05
C GLN A 156 12.20 1.34 -5.34
N VAL A 157 12.25 1.25 -4.01
CA VAL A 157 13.12 2.06 -3.18
C VAL A 157 14.13 1.14 -2.53
N THR A 158 15.43 1.40 -2.74
CA THR A 158 16.48 0.50 -2.31
C THR A 158 17.31 1.17 -1.21
N PRO A 159 17.41 0.57 -0.01
CA PRO A 159 18.34 1.06 1.01
C PRO A 159 19.75 1.21 0.47
N ALA A 160 20.43 2.30 0.81
CA ALA A 160 21.71 2.68 0.23
C ALA A 160 22.82 1.65 0.55
N SER A 161 22.81 1.08 1.76
CA SER A 161 23.67 -0.05 2.18
C SER A 161 23.04 -0.82 3.33
N PRO A 162 23.48 -2.04 3.64
CA PRO A 162 22.99 -2.77 4.82
C PRO A 162 23.26 -2.08 6.15
N GLU A 163 24.33 -1.28 6.23
CA GLU A 163 24.69 -0.54 7.44
C GLU A 163 23.91 0.78 7.60
N THR A 164 23.34 1.27 6.49
CA THR A 164 22.54 2.50 6.44
C THR A 164 21.08 2.18 6.10
N THR A 165 20.60 1.02 6.53
CA THR A 165 19.26 0.54 6.24
C THR A 165 18.34 0.74 7.42
N ALA A 166 17.26 1.49 7.24
CA ALA A 166 16.21 1.63 8.23
C ALA A 166 15.68 0.27 8.70
N VAL A 167 15.61 0.09 10.02
CA VAL A 167 15.29 -1.19 10.67
C VAL A 167 13.78 -1.44 10.62
N ALA A 168 13.39 -2.71 10.44
CA ALA A 168 11.98 -3.09 10.55
C ALA A 168 11.42 -2.78 11.95
N ALA A 169 10.25 -2.17 12.00
CA ALA A 169 9.54 -1.77 13.20
C ALA A 169 8.04 -2.12 13.08
N PRO A 170 7.30 -2.20 14.20
CA PRO A 170 5.85 -2.28 14.14
C PRO A 170 5.24 -1.05 13.49
N GLY A 171 4.38 -1.25 12.48
CA GLY A 171 3.71 -0.21 11.71
C GLY A 171 2.35 0.19 12.24
N ILE A 172 1.74 1.16 11.59
CA ILE A 172 0.32 1.46 11.71
C ILE A 172 -0.48 0.30 11.09
N ALA A 173 0.06 -0.34 10.06
CA ALA A 173 -0.41 -1.61 9.52
C ALA A 173 0.83 -2.51 9.36
N GLY A 174 0.84 -3.69 10.00
CA GLY A 174 1.92 -4.66 9.88
C GLY A 174 3.31 -4.14 10.24
N SER A 175 4.18 -4.06 9.24
CA SER A 175 5.58 -3.63 9.35
C SER A 175 5.78 -2.21 8.85
N ALA A 176 6.78 -1.54 9.42
CA ALA A 176 7.22 -0.19 9.06
C ALA A 176 8.75 -0.12 9.03
N ARG A 177 9.30 1.05 8.72
CA ARG A 177 10.75 1.31 8.77
C ARG A 177 11.08 2.38 9.78
N SER A 178 12.01 2.05 10.69
CA SER A 178 12.55 2.96 11.69
C SER A 178 13.88 3.54 11.20
N PHE A 179 13.94 4.84 11.09
CA PHE A 179 15.09 5.63 10.68
C PHE A 179 15.74 6.24 11.93
N ASP A 180 17.06 6.22 12.02
CA ASP A 180 17.80 6.71 13.20
C ASP A 180 18.16 8.20 13.15
N GLY A 181 17.99 8.82 11.98
CA GLY A 181 18.32 10.23 11.75
C GLY A 181 19.81 10.49 11.52
N PHE A 182 20.58 9.46 11.21
CA PHE A 182 22.04 9.61 11.04
C PHE A 182 22.51 9.22 9.63
N ASP A 183 22.28 8.00 9.18
CA ASP A 183 22.77 7.52 7.89
C ASP A 183 21.75 6.69 7.10
N ASP A 184 20.59 6.42 7.68
CA ASP A 184 19.50 5.71 6.99
C ASP A 184 19.01 6.49 5.76
N ALA A 185 19.02 5.83 4.62
CA ALA A 185 18.56 6.38 3.35
C ALA A 185 18.01 5.29 2.44
N ALA A 186 16.94 5.61 1.73
CA ALA A 186 16.36 4.71 0.76
C ALA A 186 15.97 5.46 -0.52
N PRO A 187 16.93 5.65 -1.45
CA PRO A 187 16.66 6.25 -2.75
C PRO A 187 15.94 5.29 -3.68
N GLY A 188 15.09 5.85 -4.53
CA GLY A 188 14.51 5.17 -5.68
C GLY A 188 15.51 5.02 -6.84
N ASP A 189 15.05 4.39 -7.91
CA ASP A 189 15.85 4.26 -9.14
C ASP A 189 15.98 5.63 -9.84
N PRO A 190 17.19 6.12 -10.11
CA PRO A 190 17.40 7.38 -10.84
C PRO A 190 16.84 7.37 -12.27
N ALA A 191 16.59 6.21 -12.85
CA ALA A 191 16.00 6.09 -14.19
C ALA A 191 14.45 6.11 -14.14
N ASP A 192 13.85 6.12 -12.95
CA ASP A 192 12.41 6.10 -12.80
C ASP A 192 11.79 7.49 -12.91
N SER A 193 11.04 7.70 -13.99
CA SER A 193 10.26 8.93 -14.24
C SER A 193 8.76 8.74 -13.99
N GLY A 194 8.34 7.59 -13.47
CA GLY A 194 6.92 7.26 -13.30
C GLY A 194 6.19 8.03 -12.19
N LEU A 195 6.93 8.77 -11.35
CA LEU A 195 6.42 9.59 -10.26
C LEU A 195 6.46 11.08 -10.58
N GLU A 196 6.43 11.42 -11.85
CA GLU A 196 6.38 12.78 -12.38
C GLU A 196 4.95 13.11 -12.85
N PHE A 197 4.45 14.27 -12.45
CA PHE A 197 3.04 14.63 -12.65
C PHE A 197 2.85 15.89 -13.51
N GLY A 198 3.93 16.53 -13.94
CA GLY A 198 3.88 17.73 -14.75
C GLY A 198 3.05 18.82 -14.10
N THR A 199 1.99 19.21 -14.77
CA THR A 199 0.99 20.18 -14.29
C THR A 199 -0.32 19.51 -13.87
N SER A 200 -0.34 18.20 -13.67
CA SER A 200 -1.52 17.46 -13.23
C SER A 200 -1.75 17.56 -11.72
N SER A 201 -2.97 17.28 -11.28
CA SER A 201 -3.26 17.07 -9.85
C SER A 201 -2.75 15.71 -9.40
N PHE A 202 -2.27 15.65 -8.17
CA PHE A 202 -1.84 14.41 -7.52
C PHE A 202 -1.90 14.55 -6.00
N SER A 203 -1.64 13.45 -5.27
CA SER A 203 -1.55 13.49 -3.82
C SER A 203 -0.39 12.62 -3.35
N VAL A 204 0.17 12.96 -2.20
CA VAL A 204 1.23 12.19 -1.53
C VAL A 204 0.81 11.93 -0.10
N GLN A 205 1.05 10.72 0.39
CA GLN A 205 0.67 10.30 1.73
C GLN A 205 1.81 9.56 2.42
N ALA A 206 1.91 9.72 3.73
CA ALA A 206 2.74 8.88 4.60
C ALA A 206 2.12 8.77 5.98
N TRP A 207 2.31 7.64 6.64
CA TRP A 207 2.17 7.52 8.07
C TRP A 207 3.54 7.67 8.71
N VAL A 208 3.63 8.52 9.72
CA VAL A 208 4.87 8.80 10.42
C VAL A 208 4.68 8.71 11.93
N ASN A 209 5.72 8.24 12.63
CA ASN A 209 5.87 8.41 14.07
C ASN A 209 7.20 9.13 14.29
N VAL A 210 7.11 10.44 14.40
CA VAL A 210 8.27 11.33 14.43
C VAL A 210 8.99 11.19 15.77
N ALA A 211 10.32 11.02 15.74
CA ALA A 211 11.19 11.20 16.90
C ALA A 211 11.89 12.57 16.80
N GLN A 212 12.23 13.14 17.95
CA GLN A 212 12.93 14.44 17.96
C GLN A 212 14.28 14.33 17.26
N SER A 213 14.49 15.16 16.26
CA SER A 213 15.74 15.29 15.54
C SER A 213 16.56 16.50 16.01
N ALA A 214 17.85 16.44 15.75
CA ALA A 214 18.74 17.57 15.86
C ALA A 214 18.90 18.32 14.52
N ASP A 215 18.47 17.72 13.42
CA ASP A 215 18.50 18.30 12.09
C ASP A 215 17.26 19.16 11.87
N PRO A 216 17.40 20.41 11.43
CA PRO A 216 16.26 21.29 11.17
C PRO A 216 15.57 21.02 9.82
N PHE A 217 16.07 20.07 9.02
CA PHE A 217 15.59 19.80 7.64
C PHE A 217 15.36 18.32 7.36
N ASP A 218 14.92 17.54 8.35
CA ASP A 218 14.58 16.12 8.14
C ASP A 218 13.60 15.93 6.99
N MET A 219 13.80 14.86 6.19
CA MET A 219 12.94 14.52 5.04
C MET A 219 12.27 13.16 5.23
N VAL A 220 10.94 13.12 5.21
CA VAL A 220 10.16 11.87 5.18
C VAL A 220 10.10 11.31 3.77
N ILE A 221 9.79 12.16 2.81
CA ILE A 221 9.72 11.88 1.38
C ILE A 221 10.41 13.02 0.65
N ASP A 222 11.27 12.69 -0.30
CA ASP A 222 11.92 13.66 -1.16
C ASP A 222 11.86 13.23 -2.63
N LYS A 223 11.32 14.08 -3.47
CA LYS A 223 11.37 14.02 -4.93
C LYS A 223 11.68 15.43 -5.47
N GLY A 224 12.49 16.20 -4.75
CA GLY A 224 12.67 17.64 -4.99
C GLY A 224 11.51 18.46 -4.39
N GLY A 225 11.21 19.58 -5.00
CA GLY A 225 10.08 20.45 -4.59
C GLY A 225 10.49 21.66 -3.74
N ASP A 226 11.75 21.79 -3.44
CA ASP A 226 12.38 22.94 -2.77
C ASP A 226 12.91 23.97 -3.80
N THR A 227 13.62 24.96 -3.30
CA THR A 227 14.13 26.09 -4.11
C THR A 227 15.01 25.62 -5.27
N GLY A 228 14.51 25.77 -6.52
CA GLY A 228 15.25 25.48 -7.74
C GLY A 228 15.33 23.99 -8.09
N VAL A 229 14.61 23.14 -7.39
CA VAL A 229 14.53 21.68 -7.67
C VAL A 229 13.07 21.32 -7.90
N PRO A 230 12.60 21.13 -9.15
CA PRO A 230 11.24 20.71 -9.41
C PRO A 230 10.88 19.41 -8.73
N GLY A 231 9.65 19.32 -8.18
CA GLY A 231 9.18 18.12 -7.50
C GLY A 231 8.27 18.38 -6.32
N TYR A 232 8.36 17.49 -5.31
CA TYR A 232 7.56 17.54 -4.09
C TYR A 232 8.28 16.83 -2.94
N CYS A 233 8.07 17.29 -1.71
CA CYS A 233 8.63 16.64 -0.53
C CYS A 233 7.77 16.84 0.74
N PHE A 234 8.09 16.04 1.78
CA PHE A 234 7.64 16.24 3.14
C PHE A 234 8.86 16.49 4.00
N THR A 235 9.00 17.71 4.52
CA THR A 235 10.20 18.18 5.21
C THR A 235 9.89 18.79 6.57
N LEU A 236 10.84 18.72 7.49
CA LEU A 236 10.89 19.56 8.68
C LEU A 236 11.53 20.89 8.32
N GLY A 237 10.94 21.99 8.75
CA GLY A 237 11.51 23.32 8.57
C GLY A 237 11.03 24.26 9.68
N THR A 238 11.93 25.00 10.31
CA THR A 238 11.61 26.00 11.37
C THR A 238 10.65 25.50 12.46
N GLY A 239 10.80 24.23 12.88
CA GLY A 239 9.98 23.61 13.95
C GLY A 239 8.56 23.21 13.54
N SER A 240 8.31 23.07 12.24
CA SER A 240 7.05 22.54 11.68
C SER A 240 7.35 21.58 10.53
N TRP A 241 6.48 20.62 10.34
CA TRP A 241 6.50 19.72 9.19
C TRP A 241 5.68 20.33 8.05
N TYR A 242 6.21 20.31 6.85
CA TYR A 242 5.62 20.90 5.64
C TYR A 242 5.46 19.88 4.52
N ALA A 243 4.41 20.05 3.73
CA ALA A 243 4.39 19.63 2.34
C ALA A 243 4.93 20.77 1.48
N GLU A 244 5.85 20.46 0.60
CA GLU A 244 6.39 21.41 -0.38
C GLU A 244 6.19 20.87 -1.80
N VAL A 245 5.96 21.80 -2.73
CA VAL A 245 5.87 21.50 -4.16
C VAL A 245 6.43 22.68 -4.95
N GLY A 246 7.20 22.39 -5.98
CA GLY A 246 7.84 23.45 -6.73
C GLY A 246 8.24 23.11 -8.15
N ASP A 247 8.60 24.17 -8.88
CA ASP A 247 9.39 24.18 -10.11
C ASP A 247 10.72 24.91 -9.83
N ASP A 248 11.01 26.03 -10.50
CA ASP A 248 12.12 26.92 -10.11
C ASP A 248 11.82 27.73 -8.83
N ASN A 249 10.56 27.81 -8.44
CA ASN A 249 10.05 28.35 -7.19
C ASN A 249 9.33 27.24 -6.43
N TYR A 250 9.02 27.46 -5.14
CA TYR A 250 8.25 26.49 -4.37
C TYR A 250 7.15 27.15 -3.53
N VAL A 251 6.18 26.35 -3.14
CA VAL A 251 5.19 26.68 -2.13
C VAL A 251 5.16 25.60 -1.07
N ALA A 252 4.97 26.01 0.17
CA ALA A 252 4.95 25.14 1.33
C ALA A 252 3.66 25.34 2.13
N THR A 253 3.10 24.26 2.65
CA THR A 253 1.95 24.28 3.57
C THR A 253 2.23 23.40 4.78
N PRO A 254 2.03 23.89 6.03
CA PRO A 254 2.37 23.09 7.20
C PRO A 254 1.34 21.98 7.47
N PHE A 255 1.83 20.78 7.82
CA PHE A 255 1.03 19.72 8.44
C PHE A 255 0.76 19.99 9.91
N GLY A 256 1.74 20.57 10.60
CA GLY A 256 1.70 20.90 12.02
C GLY A 256 3.12 21.16 12.59
N THR A 257 3.17 21.56 13.85
CA THR A 257 4.47 21.74 14.52
C THR A 257 5.14 20.39 14.78
N GLU A 258 6.48 20.37 14.82
CA GLU A 258 7.24 19.17 15.18
C GLU A 258 6.73 18.57 16.50
N LEU A 259 6.55 19.39 17.53
CA LEU A 259 6.06 18.96 18.84
C LEU A 259 4.67 18.27 18.77
N ALA A 260 3.81 18.70 17.87
CA ALA A 260 2.48 18.12 17.71
C ALA A 260 2.49 16.72 17.04
N LEU A 261 3.59 16.35 16.37
CA LEU A 261 3.76 15.08 15.67
C LEU A 261 4.64 14.08 16.44
N LEU A 262 5.33 14.51 17.50
CA LEU A 262 6.29 13.67 18.23
C LEU A 262 5.63 12.46 18.91
N GLY A 263 6.21 11.29 18.71
CA GLY A 263 6.00 10.10 19.53
C GLY A 263 4.68 9.37 19.32
N HIS A 264 3.91 9.72 18.28
CA HIS A 264 2.68 9.01 17.93
C HIS A 264 2.49 8.92 16.42
N TRP A 265 1.73 7.91 16.00
CA TRP A 265 1.40 7.74 14.60
C TRP A 265 0.52 8.88 14.09
N THR A 266 0.98 9.51 13.02
CA THR A 266 0.30 10.63 12.35
C THR A 266 0.22 10.36 10.86
N GLN A 267 -0.98 10.46 10.28
CA GLN A 267 -1.15 10.47 8.83
C GLN A 267 -0.90 11.87 8.29
N LEU A 268 0.01 11.97 7.34
CA LEU A 268 0.26 13.18 6.56
C LEU A 268 -0.24 12.96 5.14
N THR A 269 -1.01 13.90 4.61
CA THR A 269 -1.45 13.89 3.21
C THR A 269 -1.34 15.28 2.61
N ALA A 270 -0.56 15.39 1.54
CA ALA A 270 -0.55 16.57 0.69
C ALA A 270 -1.42 16.33 -0.55
N VAL A 271 -2.27 17.27 -0.87
CA VAL A 271 -3.09 17.26 -2.08
C VAL A 271 -2.71 18.44 -2.96
N ILE A 272 -2.16 18.13 -4.11
CA ILE A 272 -1.81 19.10 -5.15
C ILE A 272 -3.01 19.19 -6.09
N ASP A 273 -3.91 20.13 -5.82
CA ASP A 273 -5.12 20.30 -6.59
C ASP A 273 -4.98 21.44 -7.60
N ARG A 274 -4.66 21.10 -8.83
CA ARG A 274 -4.52 22.04 -9.95
C ARG A 274 -5.86 22.62 -10.39
N THR A 275 -6.98 21.97 -10.08
CA THR A 275 -8.31 22.46 -10.43
C THR A 275 -8.68 23.67 -9.60
N THR A 276 -8.37 23.64 -8.30
CA THR A 276 -8.61 24.76 -7.38
C THR A 276 -7.37 25.63 -7.20
N ASN A 277 -6.24 25.26 -7.81
CA ASN A 277 -4.95 25.93 -7.70
C ASN A 277 -4.44 26.04 -6.26
N ASN A 278 -4.54 24.93 -5.50
CA ASN A 278 -4.13 24.88 -4.10
C ASN A 278 -3.26 23.67 -3.77
N LEU A 279 -2.25 23.90 -2.92
CA LEU A 279 -1.60 22.86 -2.13
C LEU A 279 -2.32 22.76 -0.79
N LEU A 280 -2.90 21.60 -0.49
CA LEU A 280 -3.67 21.35 0.72
C LEU A 280 -2.93 20.31 1.59
N ALA A 281 -2.81 20.60 2.89
CA ALA A 281 -2.30 19.68 3.88
C ALA A 281 -3.41 19.11 4.75
N TYR A 282 -3.37 17.80 4.96
CA TYR A 282 -4.24 17.08 5.88
C TYR A 282 -3.40 16.33 6.89
N THR A 283 -3.84 16.33 8.13
CA THR A 283 -3.21 15.61 9.23
C THR A 283 -4.27 14.78 9.93
N ASN A 284 -4.01 13.47 10.09
CA ASN A 284 -4.93 12.55 10.77
C ASN A 284 -6.36 12.57 10.19
N GLY A 285 -6.46 12.51 8.88
CA GLY A 285 -7.74 12.47 8.18
C GLY A 285 -8.49 13.82 8.08
N ALA A 286 -7.96 14.89 8.68
CA ALA A 286 -8.59 16.19 8.75
C ALA A 286 -7.79 17.26 7.98
N PHE A 287 -8.50 18.17 7.31
CA PHE A 287 -7.88 19.33 6.69
C PHE A 287 -7.15 20.19 7.74
N SER A 288 -5.89 20.47 7.52
CA SER A 288 -5.06 21.32 8.38
C SER A 288 -4.98 22.74 7.84
N THR A 289 -4.50 22.91 6.62
CA THR A 289 -4.35 24.21 5.97
C THR A 289 -4.15 24.05 4.47
N GLY A 290 -4.09 25.15 3.75
CA GLY A 290 -3.80 25.15 2.32
C GLY A 290 -3.31 26.53 1.85
N VAL A 291 -2.54 26.50 0.78
CA VAL A 291 -1.99 27.70 0.15
C VAL A 291 -2.19 27.63 -1.37
N PRO A 292 -2.43 28.75 -2.06
CA PRO A 292 -2.50 28.75 -3.52
C PRO A 292 -1.10 28.52 -4.12
N PHE A 293 -1.02 27.76 -5.24
CA PHE A 293 0.24 27.54 -5.97
C PHE A 293 0.83 28.80 -6.61
N GLY A 294 -0.01 29.79 -6.88
CA GLY A 294 0.44 30.93 -7.68
C GLY A 294 0.79 30.52 -9.11
N THR A 295 2.07 30.60 -9.46
CA THR A 295 2.57 30.34 -10.82
C THR A 295 3.39 29.04 -10.94
N ILE A 296 3.37 28.16 -9.96
CA ILE A 296 4.11 26.88 -10.04
C ILE A 296 3.66 26.09 -11.27
N GLY A 297 4.61 25.79 -12.16
CA GLY A 297 4.43 25.06 -13.41
C GLY A 297 4.56 23.54 -13.25
N SER A 298 5.38 22.91 -14.11
CA SER A 298 5.67 21.49 -14.03
C SER A 298 6.49 21.16 -12.80
N VAL A 299 6.10 20.08 -12.11
CA VAL A 299 6.82 19.53 -10.97
C VAL A 299 7.70 18.34 -11.37
N ASP A 300 7.92 18.13 -12.67
CA ASP A 300 8.82 17.08 -13.15
C ASP A 300 10.26 17.50 -12.88
N GLY A 301 11.00 16.64 -12.21
CA GLY A 301 12.35 16.90 -11.76
C GLY A 301 13.24 15.67 -11.79
N ALA A 302 14.55 15.90 -11.91
CA ALA A 302 15.55 14.85 -12.05
C ALA A 302 15.78 13.97 -10.81
N PRO A 303 15.60 14.43 -9.55
CA PRO A 303 15.82 13.54 -8.40
C PRO A 303 14.86 12.35 -8.43
N PRO A 304 15.33 11.10 -8.19
CA PRO A 304 14.43 9.99 -7.89
C PRO A 304 13.74 10.23 -6.55
N LEU A 305 12.57 9.60 -6.34
CA LEU A 305 11.94 9.66 -5.04
C LEU A 305 12.84 8.96 -4.00
N ALA A 306 13.00 9.56 -2.84
CA ALA A 306 13.66 8.96 -1.68
C ALA A 306 12.72 8.95 -0.47
N ILE A 307 12.88 7.97 0.41
CA ILE A 307 12.14 7.84 1.66
C ILE A 307 13.13 7.90 2.84
N GLY A 308 12.86 8.75 3.83
CA GLY A 308 13.65 8.94 5.02
C GLY A 308 14.90 9.81 4.85
N SER A 309 15.11 10.38 3.69
CA SER A 309 16.24 11.30 3.43
C SER A 309 16.07 12.02 2.10
N THR A 310 16.91 13.04 1.83
CA THR A 310 17.25 13.39 0.45
C THR A 310 18.22 12.37 -0.13
N GLN A 311 18.68 12.58 -1.35
CA GLN A 311 19.67 11.70 -1.98
C GLN A 311 21.00 11.61 -1.21
N SER A 312 21.37 12.61 -0.40
CA SER A 312 22.67 12.73 0.24
C SER A 312 22.65 13.24 1.68
N GLU A 313 21.61 13.94 2.10
CA GLU A 313 21.55 14.69 3.36
C GLU A 313 20.15 14.61 4.00
N TYR A 314 19.88 15.34 5.07
CA TYR A 314 18.57 15.56 5.70
C TYR A 314 17.86 14.27 6.09
N ARG A 315 18.40 13.58 7.09
CA ARG A 315 17.98 12.26 7.54
C ARG A 315 16.79 12.34 8.49
N PHE A 316 15.71 11.67 8.14
CA PHE A 316 14.54 11.53 8.99
C PHE A 316 14.87 10.72 10.25
N LYS A 317 14.33 11.15 11.38
CA LYS A 317 14.37 10.38 12.62
C LYS A 317 12.97 10.02 13.07
N GLY A 318 12.67 8.71 13.08
CA GLY A 318 11.35 8.21 13.43
C GLY A 318 10.98 6.95 12.67
N ILE A 319 9.69 6.67 12.56
CA ILE A 319 9.18 5.50 11.88
C ILE A 319 8.28 5.97 10.73
N VAL A 320 8.42 5.35 9.56
CA VAL A 320 7.60 5.60 8.36
C VAL A 320 6.86 4.34 7.97
N ASP A 321 5.59 4.48 7.60
CA ASP A 321 4.74 3.41 7.10
C ASP A 321 3.78 3.91 6.03
N GLU A 322 3.25 3.00 5.20
CA GLU A 322 2.16 3.26 4.26
C GLU A 322 2.38 4.51 3.40
N VAL A 323 3.53 4.58 2.72
CA VAL A 323 3.83 5.68 1.79
C VAL A 323 3.09 5.45 0.47
N ARG A 324 2.38 6.46 -0.01
CA ARG A 324 1.61 6.39 -1.25
C ARG A 324 1.79 7.64 -2.10
N VAL A 325 1.87 7.43 -3.40
CA VAL A 325 1.82 8.48 -4.41
C VAL A 325 0.61 8.23 -5.31
N VAL A 326 -0.26 9.22 -5.43
CA VAL A 326 -1.62 9.08 -5.98
C VAL A 326 -1.79 10.04 -7.15
N LYS A 327 -2.25 9.55 -8.30
CA LYS A 327 -2.39 10.29 -9.57
C LYS A 327 -3.55 11.30 -9.62
N VAL A 328 -4.28 11.44 -8.52
CA VAL A 328 -5.44 12.33 -8.42
C VAL A 328 -5.37 13.19 -7.16
N ALA A 329 -6.05 14.32 -7.17
CA ALA A 329 -6.33 15.07 -5.95
C ALA A 329 -7.34 14.27 -5.12
N LEU A 330 -6.89 13.69 -4.00
CA LEU A 330 -7.76 12.97 -3.08
C LEU A 330 -8.76 13.91 -2.41
N SER A 331 -10.01 13.46 -2.27
CA SER A 331 -11.03 14.20 -1.55
C SER A 331 -10.83 14.12 -0.04
N ALA A 332 -11.31 15.11 0.70
CA ALA A 332 -11.32 15.10 2.17
C ALA A 332 -12.02 13.85 2.74
N ASP A 333 -13.11 13.40 2.12
CA ASP A 333 -13.85 12.20 2.52
C ASP A 333 -13.02 10.93 2.36
N TRP A 334 -12.24 10.83 1.26
CA TRP A 334 -11.31 9.73 1.04
C TRP A 334 -10.24 9.67 2.13
N ILE A 335 -9.55 10.79 2.37
CA ILE A 335 -8.49 10.90 3.36
C ILE A 335 -9.02 10.58 4.78
N ALA A 336 -10.20 11.09 5.13
CA ALA A 336 -10.85 10.80 6.41
C ALA A 336 -11.24 9.32 6.54
N ALA A 337 -11.66 8.66 5.44
CA ALA A 337 -12.00 7.24 5.45
C ALA A 337 -10.76 6.36 5.63
N GLU A 338 -9.64 6.67 4.97
CA GLU A 338 -8.36 5.97 5.14
C GLU A 338 -7.85 6.08 6.58
N TRP A 339 -7.88 7.27 7.17
CA TRP A 339 -7.49 7.48 8.55
C TRP A 339 -8.34 6.66 9.53
N ARG A 340 -9.67 6.63 9.35
CA ARG A 340 -10.56 5.81 10.18
C ARG A 340 -10.29 4.32 10.01
N ASN A 341 -10.05 3.85 8.80
CA ASN A 341 -9.70 2.45 8.55
C ASN A 341 -8.43 2.04 9.32
N ALA A 342 -7.41 2.88 9.32
CA ALA A 342 -6.15 2.59 10.01
C ALA A 342 -6.25 2.68 11.54
N THR A 343 -7.01 3.64 12.08
CA THR A 343 -7.01 3.98 13.53
C THR A 343 -8.22 3.45 14.29
N MET A 344 -9.36 3.25 13.63
CA MET A 344 -10.63 2.80 14.23
C MET A 344 -11.01 1.40 13.73
N ARG A 345 -10.05 0.49 13.57
CA ARG A 345 -10.21 -0.81 12.90
C ARG A 345 -11.41 -1.60 13.36
N SER A 346 -11.62 -1.78 14.67
CA SER A 346 -12.73 -2.56 15.23
C SER A 346 -14.11 -1.92 15.02
N GLN A 347 -14.16 -0.62 14.70
CA GLN A 347 -15.40 0.09 14.35
C GLN A 347 -15.58 0.13 12.83
N PHE A 348 -14.47 0.13 12.07
CA PHE A 348 -14.48 0.20 10.62
C PHE A 348 -14.67 -1.17 9.97
N VAL A 349 -14.06 -2.21 10.53
CA VAL A 349 -14.11 -3.59 10.04
C VAL A 349 -14.64 -4.50 11.13
N THR A 350 -15.76 -5.18 10.90
CA THR A 350 -16.31 -6.18 11.82
C THR A 350 -16.50 -7.52 11.13
N PHE A 351 -16.27 -8.62 11.86
CA PHE A 351 -16.34 -9.99 11.34
C PHE A 351 -17.52 -10.73 11.95
N GLY A 352 -18.27 -11.44 11.13
CA GLY A 352 -19.26 -12.41 11.51
C GLY A 352 -18.64 -13.74 11.98
N ALA A 353 -19.49 -14.66 12.43
CA ALA A 353 -19.08 -16.04 12.74
C ALA A 353 -18.69 -16.78 11.46
N ALA A 354 -17.76 -17.75 11.58
CA ALA A 354 -17.43 -18.65 10.49
C ALA A 354 -18.63 -19.51 10.12
N GLN A 355 -18.88 -19.67 8.83
CA GLN A 355 -19.87 -20.56 8.25
C GLN A 355 -19.15 -21.54 7.32
N THR A 356 -19.77 -22.70 7.09
CA THR A 356 -19.27 -23.73 6.16
C THR A 356 -20.20 -23.75 4.94
N GLU A 357 -19.61 -23.76 3.73
CA GLU A 357 -20.36 -24.05 2.50
C GLU A 357 -20.80 -25.49 2.45
#